data_c289a415e0611b3c0dc11eaa7f52b9a8
#
_entry.id   c289a415e0611b3c0dc11eaa7f52b9a8
#
_cell.length_a   1.000
_cell.length_b   1.000
_cell.length_c   1.000
_cell.angle_alpha   90.00
_cell.angle_beta   90.00
_cell.angle_gamma   90.00
#
_symmetry.space_group_name_H-M   'P 1'
#
loop_
_entity.id
_entity.type
_entity.pdbx_description
1 polymer ?
#
loop_
_entity_poly.entity_id
_entity_poly.type
_entity_poly.pdbx_seq_one_letter_code
_entity_poly.pdbx_strand_id
1 'polypeptide(L)'
;MKKLLFISLAVFAFSACIPSYVATGVIITEEVSYQGTAEGLHVEDGFDVIIDESVPEGKIIVTTHKDIMKQLDIYVEDNVLYISLKGVRKCVTKQLEARLSAEGFDNFVASGGSDIEGAKVDTDSDVAVVASAGSGVEIQGRCKALALVVSGGSEADLEELDAEVVAAVVSGGSEATL
;
A
#
# COMPACT_ATOMS: atom_id res chain seq x y z
N MET A 1 14.20 -15.26 33.48
CA MET A 1 13.90 -16.35 32.52
C MET A 1 13.26 -15.70 31.32
N LYS A 2 14.06 -15.52 30.23
CA LYS A 2 13.60 -14.88 28.99
C LYS A 2 12.89 -15.95 28.15
N LYS A 3 11.58 -15.76 27.90
CA LYS A 3 10.83 -16.61 26.98
C LYS A 3 11.17 -16.17 25.55
N LEU A 4 11.96 -17.00 24.84
CA LEU A 4 12.11 -16.90 23.39
C LEU A 4 10.79 -17.32 22.75
N LEU A 5 10.11 -16.37 22.10
CA LEU A 5 8.95 -16.65 21.28
C LEU A 5 9.45 -17.13 19.92
N PHE A 6 9.38 -18.42 19.64
CA PHE A 6 9.61 -18.96 18.30
C PHE A 6 8.39 -18.67 17.44
N ILE A 7 8.50 -17.69 16.54
CA ILE A 7 7.54 -17.51 15.46
C ILE A 7 7.91 -18.53 14.39
N SER A 8 7.19 -19.65 14.35
CA SER A 8 7.29 -20.61 13.26
C SER A 8 6.52 -20.08 12.06
N LEU A 9 7.25 -19.57 11.08
CA LEU A 9 6.71 -19.17 9.77
C LEU A 9 6.40 -20.46 8.97
N ALA A 10 5.16 -20.94 9.05
CA ALA A 10 4.68 -22.01 8.20
C ALA A 10 4.31 -21.44 6.83
N VAL A 11 5.25 -21.52 5.89
CA VAL A 11 4.99 -21.21 4.47
C VAL A 11 4.16 -22.35 3.89
N PHE A 12 2.84 -22.22 3.86
CA PHE A 12 1.97 -23.05 3.06
C PHE A 12 1.90 -22.50 1.64
N ALA A 13 2.76 -23.02 0.75
CA ALA A 13 2.64 -22.82 -0.67
C ALA A 13 1.44 -23.62 -1.22
N PHE A 14 0.23 -23.11 -1.06
CA PHE A 14 -0.90 -23.57 -1.84
C PHE A 14 -0.88 -22.88 -3.21
N SER A 15 -0.27 -23.53 -4.20
CA SER A 15 -0.45 -23.19 -5.60
C SER A 15 -1.85 -23.62 -6.05
N ALA A 16 -2.88 -22.93 -5.56
CA ALA A 16 -4.19 -23.03 -6.13
C ALA A 16 -4.22 -22.16 -7.39
N CYS A 17 -4.65 -22.72 -8.52
CA CYS A 17 -4.98 -21.95 -9.72
C CYS A 17 -6.15 -21.02 -9.35
N ILE A 18 -5.85 -19.78 -8.98
CA ILE A 18 -6.85 -18.79 -8.62
C ILE A 18 -7.37 -18.20 -9.92
N PRO A 19 -8.67 -18.26 -10.20
CA PRO A 19 -9.23 -17.65 -11.39
C PRO A 19 -8.95 -16.14 -11.34
N SER A 20 -8.27 -15.64 -12.38
CA SER A 20 -8.09 -14.20 -12.56
C SER A 20 -9.40 -13.59 -13.03
N TYR A 21 -9.82 -12.51 -12.37
CA TYR A 21 -10.94 -11.70 -12.81
C TYR A 21 -10.46 -10.72 -13.88
N VAL A 22 -11.05 -10.75 -15.06
CA VAL A 22 -10.75 -9.80 -16.13
C VAL A 22 -11.81 -8.71 -16.09
N ALA A 23 -11.38 -7.49 -15.79
CA ALA A 23 -12.28 -6.35 -15.76
C ALA A 23 -12.86 -6.05 -17.15
N THR A 24 -14.15 -5.81 -17.20
CA THR A 24 -14.90 -5.50 -18.41
C THR A 24 -15.82 -4.30 -18.19
N GLY A 25 -16.12 -3.58 -19.27
CA GLY A 25 -17.02 -2.44 -19.21
C GLY A 25 -16.30 -1.10 -19.34
N VAL A 26 -17.04 -0.04 -19.09
CA VAL A 26 -16.52 1.33 -19.17
C VAL A 26 -15.72 1.67 -17.92
N ILE A 27 -14.67 2.45 -18.10
CA ILE A 27 -13.92 3.07 -17.00
C ILE A 27 -14.77 4.22 -16.47
N ILE A 28 -14.89 4.30 -15.16
CA ILE A 28 -15.60 5.37 -14.44
C ILE A 28 -14.72 5.89 -13.32
N THR A 29 -14.97 7.11 -12.92
CA THR A 29 -14.36 7.76 -11.76
C THR A 29 -15.46 8.08 -10.76
N GLU A 30 -15.29 7.62 -9.52
CA GLU A 30 -16.24 7.90 -8.43
C GLU A 30 -15.48 8.38 -7.18
N GLU A 31 -16.11 9.26 -6.43
CA GLU A 31 -15.66 9.65 -5.10
C GLU A 31 -16.24 8.66 -4.07
N VAL A 32 -15.35 8.06 -3.31
CA VAL A 32 -15.68 7.15 -2.21
C VAL A 32 -15.28 7.82 -0.90
N SER A 33 -16.10 7.70 0.14
CA SER A 33 -15.76 8.19 1.47
C SER A 33 -15.49 7.02 2.42
N TYR A 34 -14.49 7.15 3.26
CA TYR A 34 -14.26 6.23 4.37
C TYR A 34 -14.60 6.92 5.70
N GLN A 35 -14.79 6.13 6.75
CA GLN A 35 -15.10 6.60 8.09
C GLN A 35 -13.96 6.23 9.04
N GLY A 36 -13.63 7.11 9.96
CA GLY A 36 -12.56 6.92 10.94
C GLY A 36 -11.33 7.79 10.62
N THR A 37 -10.42 7.87 11.58
CA THR A 37 -9.13 8.54 11.41
C THR A 37 -8.11 7.49 10.95
N ALA A 38 -7.35 7.79 9.91
CA ALA A 38 -6.27 6.96 9.44
C ALA A 38 -4.93 7.67 9.64
N GLU A 39 -3.94 6.93 10.12
CA GLU A 39 -2.55 7.33 10.29
C GLU A 39 -1.63 6.43 9.45
N GLY A 40 -2.20 5.44 8.77
CA GLY A 40 -1.50 4.54 7.86
C GLY A 40 -2.33 4.12 6.67
N LEU A 41 -1.66 3.60 5.63
CA LEU A 41 -2.23 3.14 4.38
C LEU A 41 -1.78 1.72 4.07
N HIS A 42 -2.72 0.82 3.78
CA HIS A 42 -2.47 -0.53 3.31
C HIS A 42 -3.18 -0.77 1.98
N VAL A 43 -2.41 -1.02 0.94
CA VAL A 43 -2.89 -1.18 -0.44
C VAL A 43 -2.60 -2.58 -0.95
N GLU A 44 -3.61 -3.23 -1.52
CA GLU A 44 -3.50 -4.59 -2.08
C GLU A 44 -4.18 -4.71 -3.46
N ASP A 45 -4.03 -5.86 -4.09
CA ASP A 45 -4.76 -6.28 -5.31
C ASP A 45 -4.46 -5.48 -6.59
N GLY A 46 -3.29 -4.82 -6.66
CA GLY A 46 -2.84 -4.13 -7.87
C GLY A 46 -3.40 -2.72 -8.04
N PHE A 47 -3.65 -2.01 -6.94
CA PHE A 47 -4.00 -0.59 -6.98
C PHE A 47 -2.77 0.29 -7.21
N ASP A 48 -2.90 1.25 -8.11
CA ASP A 48 -1.98 2.38 -8.25
C ASP A 48 -2.54 3.53 -7.40
N VAL A 49 -1.93 3.79 -6.24
CA VAL A 49 -2.39 4.83 -5.31
C VAL A 49 -1.50 6.06 -5.44
N ILE A 50 -2.10 7.18 -5.81
CA ILE A 50 -1.45 8.48 -5.93
C ILE A 50 -1.85 9.33 -4.72
N ILE A 51 -0.86 9.75 -3.94
CA ILE A 51 -1.09 10.69 -2.86
C ILE A 51 -1.22 12.10 -3.43
N ASP A 52 -2.38 12.69 -3.24
CA ASP A 52 -2.77 13.98 -3.77
C ASP A 52 -3.43 14.82 -2.67
N GLU A 53 -2.69 15.78 -2.13
CA GLU A 53 -3.15 16.65 -1.05
C GLU A 53 -4.34 17.54 -1.44
N SER A 54 -4.68 17.61 -2.73
CA SER A 54 -5.88 18.32 -3.18
C SER A 54 -7.19 17.56 -2.92
N VAL A 55 -7.08 16.25 -2.66
CA VAL A 55 -8.24 15.42 -2.30
C VAL A 55 -8.54 15.65 -0.82
N PRO A 56 -9.78 16.01 -0.47
CA PRO A 56 -10.15 16.23 0.93
C PRO A 56 -9.95 14.98 1.80
N GLU A 57 -9.51 15.17 3.04
CA GLU A 57 -9.43 14.08 4.03
C GLU A 57 -10.75 13.31 4.13
N GLY A 58 -10.67 11.99 4.30
CA GLY A 58 -11.84 11.10 4.34
C GLY A 58 -12.46 10.79 2.98
N LYS A 59 -11.82 11.26 1.88
CA LYS A 59 -12.25 11.01 0.51
C LYS A 59 -11.18 10.26 -0.27
N ILE A 60 -11.64 9.45 -1.22
CA ILE A 60 -10.80 8.75 -2.20
C ILE A 60 -11.47 8.91 -3.56
N ILE A 61 -10.72 9.33 -4.55
CA ILE A 61 -11.17 9.36 -5.95
C ILE A 61 -10.68 8.08 -6.61
N VAL A 62 -11.59 7.16 -6.93
CA VAL A 62 -11.26 5.88 -7.54
C VAL A 62 -11.63 5.89 -9.02
N THR A 63 -10.67 5.52 -9.87
CA THR A 63 -10.86 5.37 -11.33
C THR A 63 -10.62 3.93 -11.71
N THR A 64 -11.66 3.24 -12.13
CA THR A 64 -11.58 1.84 -12.54
C THR A 64 -12.78 1.44 -13.41
N HIS A 65 -12.82 0.19 -13.84
CA HIS A 65 -13.97 -0.38 -14.54
C HIS A 65 -15.20 -0.48 -13.63
N LYS A 66 -16.39 -0.24 -14.20
CA LYS A 66 -17.67 -0.23 -13.47
C LYS A 66 -17.99 -1.52 -12.70
N ASP A 67 -17.54 -2.65 -13.19
CA ASP A 67 -17.69 -3.95 -12.54
C ASP A 67 -16.72 -4.11 -11.35
N ILE A 68 -15.51 -3.59 -11.45
CA ILE A 68 -14.53 -3.55 -10.36
C ILE A 68 -14.97 -2.56 -9.25
N MET A 69 -15.53 -1.41 -9.62
CA MET A 69 -16.04 -0.42 -8.66
C MET A 69 -16.97 -1.04 -7.60
N LYS A 70 -17.71 -2.07 -7.97
CA LYS A 70 -18.61 -2.80 -7.07
C LYS A 70 -17.91 -3.79 -6.13
N GLN A 71 -16.63 -4.07 -6.41
CA GLN A 71 -15.80 -5.00 -5.64
C GLN A 71 -14.87 -4.26 -4.67
N LEU A 72 -14.90 -2.94 -4.64
CA LEU A 72 -14.06 -2.16 -3.73
C LEU A 72 -14.29 -2.58 -2.28
N ASP A 73 -13.20 -2.74 -1.57
CA ASP A 73 -13.14 -2.95 -0.12
C ASP A 73 -12.28 -1.87 0.50
N ILE A 74 -12.93 -0.81 0.97
CA ILE A 74 -12.27 0.37 1.52
C ILE A 74 -12.83 0.58 2.93
N TYR A 75 -11.95 0.49 3.93
CA TYR A 75 -12.33 0.64 5.34
C TYR A 75 -11.13 1.09 6.18
N VAL A 76 -11.40 1.56 7.38
CA VAL A 76 -10.37 1.87 8.38
C VAL A 76 -10.48 0.87 9.53
N GLU A 77 -9.37 0.24 9.88
CA GLU A 77 -9.22 -0.64 11.04
C GLU A 77 -7.89 -0.33 11.72
N ASP A 78 -7.89 -0.21 13.05
CA ASP A 78 -6.69 0.09 13.86
C ASP A 78 -5.89 1.31 13.36
N ASN A 79 -6.57 2.38 12.96
CA ASN A 79 -6.02 3.60 12.35
C ASN A 79 -5.30 3.39 11.00
N VAL A 80 -5.51 2.27 10.34
CA VAL A 80 -4.99 2.01 8.99
C VAL A 80 -6.14 2.02 7.99
N LEU A 81 -5.98 2.79 6.90
CA LEU A 81 -6.87 2.78 5.76
C LEU A 81 -6.50 1.62 4.85
N TYR A 82 -7.41 0.68 4.66
CA TYR A 82 -7.26 -0.44 3.75
C TYR A 82 -7.94 -0.15 2.42
N ILE A 83 -7.23 -0.39 1.32
CA ILE A 83 -7.73 -0.29 -0.06
C ILE A 83 -7.44 -1.61 -0.77
N SER A 84 -8.50 -2.37 -1.08
CA SER A 84 -8.42 -3.69 -1.69
C SER A 84 -9.70 -4.05 -2.47
N LEU A 85 -9.80 -5.27 -2.97
CA LEU A 85 -10.96 -5.79 -3.69
C LEU A 85 -11.60 -6.98 -2.97
N LYS A 86 -12.92 -6.96 -2.78
CA LYS A 86 -13.69 -8.08 -2.18
C LYS A 86 -13.67 -9.31 -3.06
N GLY A 87 -13.12 -10.43 -2.55
CA GLY A 87 -13.23 -11.73 -3.19
C GLY A 87 -12.47 -11.88 -4.51
N VAL A 88 -11.67 -10.88 -4.89
CA VAL A 88 -10.84 -10.88 -6.10
C VAL A 88 -9.40 -10.98 -5.68
N ARG A 89 -8.76 -12.13 -5.88
CA ARG A 89 -7.34 -12.32 -5.51
C ARG A 89 -6.37 -11.96 -6.65
N LYS A 90 -6.86 -11.79 -7.85
CA LYS A 90 -6.08 -11.34 -9.01
C LYS A 90 -7.02 -10.64 -9.98
N CYS A 91 -6.93 -9.35 -10.05
CA CYS A 91 -7.62 -8.53 -11.05
C CYS A 91 -6.70 -8.25 -12.23
N VAL A 92 -7.20 -8.47 -13.44
CA VAL A 92 -6.53 -8.06 -14.67
C VAL A 92 -7.32 -6.88 -15.21
N THR A 93 -6.83 -5.70 -14.95
CA THR A 93 -7.42 -4.43 -15.42
C THR A 93 -6.32 -3.54 -15.99
N LYS A 94 -6.73 -2.59 -16.81
CA LYS A 94 -5.84 -1.54 -17.34
C LYS A 94 -5.88 -0.26 -16.51
N GLN A 95 -6.79 -0.19 -15.58
CA GLN A 95 -7.01 0.99 -14.75
C GLN A 95 -7.56 0.56 -13.40
N LEU A 96 -6.77 0.73 -12.37
CA LEU A 96 -7.16 0.53 -10.97
C LEU A 96 -6.41 1.57 -10.13
N GLU A 97 -6.85 2.81 -10.22
CA GLU A 97 -6.21 3.98 -9.63
C GLU A 97 -7.05 4.51 -8.48
N ALA A 98 -6.39 4.90 -7.39
CA ALA A 98 -7.01 5.63 -6.30
C ALA A 98 -6.16 6.87 -5.96
N ARG A 99 -6.83 8.01 -5.72
CA ARG A 99 -6.20 9.25 -5.28
C ARG A 99 -6.75 9.65 -3.93
N LEU A 100 -5.89 9.97 -2.99
CA LEU A 100 -6.27 10.40 -1.64
C LEU A 100 -5.20 11.29 -1.02
N SER A 101 -5.57 12.06 0.00
CA SER A 101 -4.61 12.71 0.88
C SER A 101 -4.11 11.73 1.94
N ALA A 102 -2.81 11.73 2.20
CA ALA A 102 -2.17 10.96 3.26
C ALA A 102 -1.43 11.88 4.24
N GLU A 103 -1.93 13.09 4.45
CA GLU A 103 -1.36 14.02 5.41
C GLU A 103 -1.36 13.40 6.81
N GLY A 104 -0.20 13.37 7.44
CA GLY A 104 -0.02 12.80 8.77
C GLY A 104 0.09 11.26 8.82
N PHE A 105 0.16 10.57 7.69
CA PHE A 105 0.40 9.12 7.69
C PHE A 105 1.88 8.83 7.97
N ASP A 106 2.12 7.78 8.76
CA ASP A 106 3.45 7.31 9.16
C ASP A 106 3.68 5.82 8.84
N ASN A 107 2.69 5.14 8.31
CA ASN A 107 2.76 3.72 7.97
C ASN A 107 2.22 3.47 6.54
N PHE A 108 3.07 2.91 5.67
CA PHE A 108 2.74 2.63 4.27
C PHE A 108 3.02 1.18 3.93
N VAL A 109 2.00 0.45 3.52
CA VAL A 109 2.08 -0.96 3.13
C VAL A 109 1.52 -1.13 1.74
N ALA A 110 2.34 -1.64 0.82
CA ALA A 110 1.92 -2.03 -0.53
C ALA A 110 2.17 -3.52 -0.75
N SER A 111 1.17 -4.24 -1.26
CA SER A 111 1.28 -5.66 -1.56
C SER A 111 0.47 -6.07 -2.80
N GLY A 112 0.77 -7.27 -3.34
CA GLY A 112 -0.02 -7.83 -4.45
C GLY A 112 0.08 -7.08 -5.77
N GLY A 113 1.23 -6.43 -6.05
CA GLY A 113 1.45 -5.65 -7.27
C GLY A 113 0.81 -4.28 -7.23
N SER A 114 0.67 -3.69 -6.04
CA SER A 114 0.12 -2.35 -5.82
C SER A 114 1.25 -1.34 -5.66
N ASP A 115 1.02 -0.11 -6.08
CA ASP A 115 1.99 0.96 -5.97
C ASP A 115 1.43 2.14 -5.15
N ILE A 116 2.30 2.78 -4.36
CA ILE A 116 2.02 4.01 -3.63
C ILE A 116 3.01 5.07 -4.10
N GLU A 117 2.51 6.15 -4.69
CA GLU A 117 3.32 7.20 -5.29
C GLU A 117 3.04 8.57 -4.69
N GLY A 118 4.08 9.39 -4.59
CA GLY A 118 3.99 10.79 -4.21
C GLY A 118 3.70 11.04 -2.72
N ALA A 119 3.90 10.04 -1.85
CA ALA A 119 3.73 10.22 -0.42
C ALA A 119 4.78 11.19 0.15
N LYS A 120 4.31 12.13 0.98
CA LYS A 120 5.17 13.10 1.67
C LYS A 120 5.02 12.97 3.17
N VAL A 121 6.14 12.85 3.85
CA VAL A 121 6.18 12.84 5.30
C VAL A 121 7.05 13.99 5.81
N ASP A 122 6.61 14.69 6.83
CA ASP A 122 7.43 15.67 7.56
C ASP A 122 7.10 15.52 9.04
N THR A 123 7.81 14.61 9.69
CA THR A 123 7.50 14.21 11.07
C THR A 123 8.77 14.00 11.89
N ASP A 124 8.68 14.29 13.18
CA ASP A 124 9.70 13.92 14.18
C ASP A 124 9.44 12.52 14.78
N SER A 125 8.51 11.75 14.17
CA SER A 125 8.15 10.37 14.54
C SER A 125 8.84 9.35 13.64
N ASP A 126 8.62 8.08 13.96
CA ASP A 126 9.10 6.95 13.17
C ASP A 126 8.14 6.69 12.00
N VAL A 127 8.67 6.31 10.85
CA VAL A 127 7.91 5.93 9.65
C VAL A 127 8.17 4.45 9.34
N ALA A 128 7.12 3.71 9.00
CA ALA A 128 7.21 2.32 8.60
C ALA A 128 6.78 2.16 7.13
N VAL A 129 7.59 1.42 6.36
CA VAL A 129 7.35 1.14 4.95
C VAL A 129 7.49 -0.35 4.66
N VAL A 130 6.48 -0.94 4.05
CA VAL A 130 6.51 -2.34 3.62
C VAL A 130 6.08 -2.44 2.15
N ALA A 131 6.96 -2.94 1.29
CA ALA A 131 6.64 -3.29 -0.08
C ALA A 131 6.85 -4.78 -0.31
N SER A 132 5.84 -5.50 -0.82
CA SER A 132 5.91 -6.94 -1.00
C SER A 132 5.15 -7.43 -2.24
N ALA A 133 5.56 -8.61 -2.76
CA ALA A 133 4.86 -9.28 -3.86
C ALA A 133 4.74 -8.43 -5.14
N GLY A 134 5.84 -7.79 -5.55
CA GLY A 134 5.92 -7.02 -6.80
C GLY A 134 5.34 -5.62 -6.71
N SER A 135 5.32 -5.01 -5.52
CA SER A 135 4.75 -3.69 -5.25
C SER A 135 5.81 -2.60 -5.20
N GLY A 136 5.40 -1.36 -5.42
CA GLY A 136 6.24 -0.17 -5.32
C GLY A 136 5.80 0.79 -4.22
N VAL A 137 6.76 1.50 -3.61
CA VAL A 137 6.48 2.59 -2.68
C VAL A 137 7.47 3.72 -2.91
N GLU A 138 6.96 4.92 -3.17
CA GLU A 138 7.74 6.15 -3.28
C GLU A 138 7.34 7.12 -2.16
N ILE A 139 8.31 7.53 -1.33
CA ILE A 139 8.09 8.47 -0.22
C ILE A 139 9.24 9.48 -0.17
N GLN A 140 8.89 10.73 0.05
CA GLN A 140 9.82 11.83 0.19
C GLN A 140 9.57 12.61 1.48
N GLY A 141 10.56 13.41 1.90
CA GLY A 141 10.44 14.31 3.04
C GLY A 141 11.40 14.01 4.18
N ARG A 142 10.91 13.99 5.42
CA ARG A 142 11.74 13.81 6.61
C ARG A 142 11.05 13.01 7.69
N CYS A 143 11.80 12.11 8.35
CA CYS A 143 11.34 11.40 9.53
C CYS A 143 12.50 11.18 10.53
N LYS A 144 12.18 10.80 11.76
CA LYS A 144 13.18 10.49 12.77
C LYS A 144 13.81 9.11 12.54
N ALA A 145 13.00 8.09 12.37
CA ALA A 145 13.48 6.76 12.05
C ALA A 145 12.63 6.11 10.96
N LEU A 146 13.29 5.37 10.08
CA LEU A 146 12.67 4.58 9.03
C LEU A 146 12.82 3.09 9.33
N ALA A 147 11.70 2.37 9.40
CA ALA A 147 11.65 0.92 9.39
C ALA A 147 11.19 0.45 8.01
N LEU A 148 12.08 -0.19 7.23
CA LEU A 148 11.83 -0.57 5.84
C LEU A 148 11.88 -2.08 5.65
N VAL A 149 10.87 -2.66 5.00
CA VAL A 149 10.86 -4.05 4.55
C VAL A 149 10.46 -4.12 3.08
N VAL A 150 11.37 -4.59 2.23
CA VAL A 150 11.11 -4.78 0.79
C VAL A 150 11.36 -6.21 0.41
N SER A 151 10.38 -6.90 -0.17
CA SER A 151 10.50 -8.32 -0.47
C SER A 151 9.69 -8.77 -1.69
N GLY A 152 10.07 -9.92 -2.29
CA GLY A 152 9.27 -10.53 -3.34
C GLY A 152 9.27 -9.79 -4.68
N GLY A 153 10.40 -9.18 -5.08
CA GLY A 153 10.55 -8.45 -6.33
C GLY A 153 9.92 -7.06 -6.31
N SER A 154 9.83 -6.46 -5.11
CA SER A 154 9.26 -5.13 -4.88
C SER A 154 10.31 -4.05 -4.90
N GLU A 155 9.88 -2.81 -5.00
CA GLU A 155 10.74 -1.63 -5.06
C GLU A 155 10.34 -0.60 -4.01
N ALA A 156 11.32 0.08 -3.42
CA ALA A 156 11.09 1.24 -2.58
C ALA A 156 12.03 2.37 -3.01
N ASP A 157 11.46 3.47 -3.47
CA ASP A 157 12.19 4.68 -3.80
C ASP A 157 12.04 5.71 -2.69
N LEU A 158 13.12 5.90 -1.94
CA LEU A 158 13.20 6.76 -0.77
C LEU A 158 14.40 7.72 -0.88
N GLU A 159 14.93 7.98 -2.09
CA GLU A 159 16.07 8.89 -2.32
C GLU A 159 15.84 10.29 -1.77
N GLU A 160 14.60 10.75 -1.74
CA GLU A 160 14.20 12.08 -1.25
C GLU A 160 13.71 12.06 0.21
N LEU A 161 13.88 10.93 0.94
CA LEU A 161 13.51 10.78 2.35
C LEU A 161 14.73 10.92 3.26
N ASP A 162 14.78 11.99 4.04
CA ASP A 162 15.80 12.20 5.08
C ASP A 162 15.38 11.54 6.39
N ALA A 163 16.11 10.51 6.82
CA ALA A 163 15.87 9.77 8.05
C ALA A 163 17.12 9.76 8.93
N GLU A 164 16.98 10.13 10.22
CA GLU A 164 18.12 10.12 11.17
C GLU A 164 18.61 8.70 11.45
N VAL A 165 17.71 7.71 11.44
CA VAL A 165 17.99 6.30 11.69
C VAL A 165 17.24 5.45 10.66
N VAL A 166 17.95 4.49 10.04
CA VAL A 166 17.33 3.55 9.10
C VAL A 166 17.55 2.12 9.56
N ALA A 167 16.47 1.33 9.60
CA ALA A 167 16.48 -0.11 9.78
C ALA A 167 15.81 -0.75 8.55
N ALA A 168 16.58 -1.37 7.67
CA ALA A 168 16.08 -1.91 6.41
C ALA A 168 16.30 -3.42 6.28
N VAL A 169 15.31 -4.12 5.72
CA VAL A 169 15.40 -5.52 5.29
C VAL A 169 14.95 -5.59 3.83
N VAL A 170 15.88 -5.91 2.93
CA VAL A 170 15.62 -6.07 1.50
C VAL A 170 15.93 -7.49 1.08
N SER A 171 14.99 -8.18 0.44
CA SER A 171 15.14 -9.60 0.09
C SER A 171 14.32 -10.02 -1.13
N GLY A 172 14.59 -11.22 -1.67
CA GLY A 172 13.76 -11.82 -2.73
C GLY A 172 13.83 -11.12 -4.09
N GLY A 173 14.99 -10.53 -4.44
CA GLY A 173 15.18 -9.84 -5.71
C GLY A 173 14.55 -8.44 -5.75
N SER A 174 14.37 -7.85 -4.56
CA SER A 174 13.81 -6.51 -4.38
C SER A 174 14.90 -5.44 -4.37
N GLU A 175 14.51 -4.20 -4.60
CA GLU A 175 15.39 -3.04 -4.59
C GLU A 175 14.88 -1.97 -3.61
N ALA A 176 15.80 -1.25 -2.99
CA ALA A 176 15.48 -0.07 -2.20
C ALA A 176 16.56 0.98 -2.42
N THR A 177 16.14 2.18 -2.77
CA THR A 177 16.99 3.37 -2.92
C THR A 177 16.77 4.27 -1.70
N LEU A 178 17.87 4.68 -1.04
CA LEU A 178 17.86 5.43 0.24
C LEU A 178 18.78 6.62 0.15
#